data_926e627b18809cde77e86aa4b8fc285c
#
_entry.id   926e627b18809cde77e86aa4b8fc285c
#
_cell.length_a   1.000
_cell.length_b   1.000
_cell.length_c   1.000
_cell.angle_alpha   90.00
_cell.angle_beta   90.00
_cell.angle_gamma   90.00
#
_symmetry.space_group_name_H-M   'P 1'
#
loop_
_entity.id
_entity.type
_entity.pdbx_description
1 polymer ?
#
loop_
_entity_poly.entity_id
_entity_poly.type
_entity_poly.pdbx_seq_one_letter_code
_entity_poly.pdbx_strand_id
1 'polypeptide(L)'
;MEEKIDIWLLGNTGLRNPNRIQEGFKAFVNSPYVGKLRGKENEIGFMRFLNEQGIIQNEVGKDVSGSHARKWRLMFSKNGFIYPKVKKRDGDQEELGTLDDITPFGRTFLKADTYPAVQECYLRALSIEQSAMPDKNSYFSPFRWILAIMLELEKRTGTSEVTRIEFALWGHTTNPSYSGQEDVDNILDLRTRR
;
A
#
# COMPACT_ATOMS: atom_id res chain seq x y z
N MET A 1 11.96 33.11 1.60
CA MET A 1 11.05 32.05 2.04
C MET A 1 11.30 30.85 1.13
N GLU A 2 11.80 29.75 1.68
CA GLU A 2 11.91 28.52 0.90
C GLU A 2 10.49 28.05 0.57
N GLU A 3 10.20 27.91 -0.69
CA GLU A 3 8.92 27.40 -1.18
C GLU A 3 8.85 25.91 -0.79
N LYS A 4 7.97 25.57 0.12
CA LYS A 4 7.80 24.18 0.57
C LYS A 4 7.11 23.42 -0.54
N ILE A 5 7.85 22.56 -1.22
CA ILE A 5 7.29 21.69 -2.26
C ILE A 5 6.51 20.58 -1.57
N ASP A 6 5.20 20.56 -1.74
CA ASP A 6 4.34 19.47 -1.28
C ASP A 6 4.41 18.33 -2.29
N ILE A 7 4.90 17.17 -1.84
CA ILE A 7 4.97 15.94 -2.63
C ILE A 7 4.02 14.89 -2.07
N TRP A 8 3.51 14.01 -2.93
CA TRP A 8 2.76 12.86 -2.45
C TRP A 8 3.72 11.83 -1.83
N LEU A 9 3.24 11.09 -0.84
CA LEU A 9 4.03 10.09 -0.13
C LEU A 9 3.35 8.74 -0.19
N LEU A 10 4.12 7.71 -0.57
CA LEU A 10 3.76 6.33 -0.28
C LEU A 10 3.74 6.16 1.23
N GLY A 11 2.59 5.80 1.80
CA GLY A 11 2.49 5.57 3.23
C GLY A 11 3.56 4.59 3.70
N ASN A 12 4.26 4.93 4.78
CA ASN A 12 5.26 4.04 5.37
C ASN A 12 4.57 2.83 6.01
N THR A 13 4.46 1.75 5.26
CA THR A 13 3.84 0.51 5.75
C THR A 13 4.79 -0.34 6.59
N GLY A 14 6.10 -0.13 6.46
CA GLY A 14 7.13 -0.94 7.12
C GLY A 14 7.19 -2.40 6.65
N LEU A 15 6.23 -2.85 5.87
CA LEU A 15 6.14 -4.20 5.31
C LEU A 15 6.52 -4.15 3.83
N ARG A 16 7.74 -4.60 3.53
CA ARG A 16 8.31 -4.51 2.18
C ARG A 16 8.26 -5.83 1.42
N ASN A 17 8.05 -6.94 2.12
CA ASN A 17 8.02 -8.28 1.51
C ASN A 17 6.56 -8.75 1.34
N PRO A 18 6.07 -8.89 0.10
CA PRO A 18 4.71 -9.34 -0.17
C PRO A 18 4.38 -10.71 0.45
N ASN A 19 5.33 -11.64 0.46
CA ASN A 19 5.11 -12.97 1.04
C ASN A 19 4.77 -12.88 2.53
N ARG A 20 5.42 -11.99 3.27
CA ARG A 20 5.11 -11.76 4.68
C ARG A 20 3.72 -11.18 4.91
N ILE A 21 3.18 -10.44 3.94
CA ILE A 21 1.82 -9.91 4.03
C ILE A 21 0.82 -11.06 4.03
N GLN A 22 1.01 -12.05 3.16
CA GLN A 22 0.13 -13.21 3.10
C GLN A 22 0.21 -14.05 4.40
N GLU A 23 1.41 -14.32 4.90
CA GLU A 23 1.62 -15.02 6.16
C GLU A 23 0.95 -14.29 7.33
N GLY A 24 1.22 -12.98 7.46
CA GLY A 24 0.62 -12.15 8.49
C GLY A 24 -0.90 -12.02 8.37
N PHE A 25 -1.44 -12.03 7.14
CA PHE A 25 -2.87 -12.01 6.93
C PHE A 25 -3.53 -13.35 7.30
N LYS A 26 -2.91 -14.49 6.98
CA LYS A 26 -3.34 -15.81 7.45
C LYS A 26 -3.34 -15.88 8.98
N ALA A 27 -2.28 -15.38 9.62
CA ALA A 27 -2.21 -15.29 11.07
C ALA A 27 -3.30 -14.39 11.66
N PHE A 28 -3.54 -13.21 11.04
CA PHE A 28 -4.61 -12.30 11.47
C PHE A 28 -5.98 -12.99 11.45
N VAL A 29 -6.31 -13.69 10.37
CA VAL A 29 -7.61 -14.37 10.20
C VAL A 29 -7.82 -15.46 11.27
N ASN A 30 -6.75 -16.12 11.69
CA ASN A 30 -6.77 -17.14 12.75
C ASN A 30 -6.64 -16.56 14.17
N SER A 31 -6.55 -15.23 14.28
CA SER A 31 -6.40 -14.55 15.57
C SER A 31 -7.75 -14.11 16.16
N PRO A 32 -7.83 -13.86 17.48
CA PRO A 32 -9.01 -13.27 18.10
C PRO A 32 -9.23 -11.79 17.78
N TYR A 33 -8.41 -11.19 16.88
CA TYR A 33 -8.40 -9.76 16.59
C TYR A 33 -9.13 -9.38 15.30
N VAL A 34 -9.75 -10.33 14.60
CA VAL A 34 -10.61 -10.04 13.44
C VAL A 34 -11.77 -9.15 13.88
N GLY A 35 -11.99 -8.03 13.19
CA GLY A 35 -12.98 -7.01 13.56
C GLY A 35 -12.64 -6.19 14.82
N LYS A 36 -11.49 -6.44 15.47
CA LYS A 36 -11.13 -5.82 16.76
C LYS A 36 -9.70 -5.26 16.78
N LEU A 37 -9.09 -5.02 15.62
CA LEU A 37 -7.67 -4.67 15.50
C LEU A 37 -7.34 -3.21 15.92
N ARG A 38 -8.24 -2.56 16.67
CA ARG A 38 -8.07 -1.18 17.13
C ARG A 38 -8.07 -1.09 18.64
N GLY A 39 -7.36 -0.07 19.12
CA GLY A 39 -7.14 0.15 20.54
C GLY A 39 -5.83 -0.46 21.01
N LYS A 40 -5.17 0.22 21.95
CA LYS A 40 -3.81 -0.10 22.40
C LYS A 40 -3.66 -1.56 22.86
N GLU A 41 -4.63 -2.06 23.58
CA GLU A 41 -4.63 -3.44 24.08
C GLU A 41 -4.66 -4.47 22.95
N ASN A 42 -5.60 -4.31 22.01
CA ASN A 42 -5.72 -5.19 20.84
C ASN A 42 -4.52 -5.10 19.92
N GLU A 43 -4.00 -3.89 19.70
CA GLU A 43 -2.80 -3.65 18.88
C GLU A 43 -1.57 -4.37 19.47
N ILE A 44 -1.35 -4.25 20.78
CA ILE A 44 -0.25 -4.95 21.47
C ILE A 44 -0.50 -6.46 21.49
N GLY A 45 -1.73 -6.89 21.77
CA GLY A 45 -2.10 -8.31 21.77
C GLY A 45 -1.88 -8.96 20.40
N PHE A 46 -2.26 -8.30 19.34
CA PHE A 46 -2.02 -8.79 17.98
C PHE A 46 -0.52 -8.90 17.66
N MET A 47 0.30 -7.94 18.11
CA MET A 47 1.75 -8.04 17.93
C MET A 47 2.36 -9.22 18.68
N ARG A 48 1.91 -9.49 19.90
CA ARG A 48 2.32 -10.68 20.64
C ARG A 48 1.94 -11.97 19.91
N PHE A 49 0.70 -12.02 19.42
CA PHE A 49 0.21 -13.15 18.63
C PHE A 49 1.07 -13.40 17.39
N LEU A 50 1.40 -12.36 16.59
CA LEU A 50 2.27 -12.50 15.43
C LEU A 50 3.69 -12.97 15.80
N ASN A 51 4.20 -12.55 16.94
CA ASN A 51 5.50 -12.99 17.43
C ASN A 51 5.46 -14.47 17.87
N GLU A 52 4.42 -14.89 18.57
CA GLU A 52 4.19 -16.29 18.96
C GLU A 52 4.05 -17.21 17.75
N GLN A 53 3.46 -16.71 16.64
CA GLN A 53 3.37 -17.43 15.38
C GLN A 53 4.67 -17.37 14.54
N GLY A 54 5.73 -16.73 15.03
CA GLY A 54 7.01 -16.59 14.31
C GLY A 54 6.97 -15.67 13.09
N ILE A 55 5.86 -14.97 12.86
CA ILE A 55 5.69 -14.04 11.72
C ILE A 55 6.62 -12.83 11.87
N ILE A 56 6.82 -12.36 13.09
CA ILE A 56 7.70 -11.25 13.41
C ILE A 56 8.70 -11.68 14.49
N GLN A 57 9.89 -11.08 14.41
CA GLN A 57 10.95 -11.28 15.40
C GLN A 57 11.15 -9.96 16.17
N ASN A 58 10.12 -9.50 16.85
CA ASN A 58 10.25 -8.32 17.70
C ASN A 58 10.39 -8.78 19.15
N GLU A 59 11.34 -8.18 19.87
CA GLU A 59 11.38 -8.34 21.31
C GLU A 59 10.05 -7.84 21.89
N VAL A 60 9.32 -8.77 22.48
CA VAL A 60 8.07 -8.48 23.17
C VAL A 60 8.38 -7.44 24.25
N GLY A 61 7.84 -6.23 24.06
CA GLY A 61 8.07 -5.11 25.00
C GLY A 61 8.67 -3.85 24.38
N LYS A 62 9.33 -3.94 23.22
CA LYS A 62 9.88 -2.72 22.55
C LYS A 62 8.81 -1.87 21.87
N ASP A 63 7.70 -2.45 21.38
CA ASP A 63 6.59 -1.67 20.81
C ASP A 63 5.47 -1.43 21.83
N VAL A 64 5.73 -0.59 22.81
CA VAL A 64 4.75 -0.20 23.83
C VAL A 64 3.56 0.59 23.27
N SER A 65 3.69 1.06 22.01
CA SER A 65 2.71 1.92 21.38
C SER A 65 1.71 1.19 20.46
N GLY A 66 1.98 -0.08 20.10
CA GLY A 66 1.20 -0.83 19.11
C GLY A 66 1.40 -0.31 17.67
N SER A 67 2.48 0.45 17.42
CA SER A 67 2.71 1.08 16.12
C SER A 67 2.85 0.05 14.98
N HIS A 68 3.45 -1.09 15.24
CA HIS A 68 3.59 -2.16 14.26
C HIS A 68 2.24 -2.78 13.89
N ALA A 69 1.34 -3.00 14.85
CA ALA A 69 -0.02 -3.49 14.56
C ALA A 69 -0.79 -2.53 13.65
N ARG A 70 -0.64 -1.22 13.88
CA ARG A 70 -1.23 -0.20 12.99
C ARG A 70 -0.68 -0.27 11.56
N LYS A 71 0.61 -0.60 11.39
CA LYS A 71 1.20 -0.82 10.07
C LYS A 71 0.62 -2.04 9.37
N TRP A 72 0.45 -3.15 10.08
CA TRP A 72 -0.21 -4.35 9.55
C TRP A 72 -1.66 -4.06 9.14
N ARG A 73 -2.43 -3.44 10.03
CA ARG A 73 -3.81 -3.03 9.74
C ARG A 73 -3.88 -2.12 8.51
N LEU A 74 -3.01 -1.10 8.44
CA LEU A 74 -2.96 -0.21 7.29
C LEU A 74 -2.66 -0.98 6.00
N MET A 75 -1.73 -1.92 6.02
CA MET A 75 -1.39 -2.75 4.89
C MET A 75 -2.57 -3.62 4.46
N PHE A 76 -3.23 -4.30 5.38
CA PHE A 76 -4.41 -5.12 5.06
C PHE A 76 -5.55 -4.27 4.49
N SER A 77 -5.78 -3.11 5.08
CA SER A 77 -6.82 -2.17 4.65
C SER A 77 -6.52 -1.56 3.27
N LYS A 78 -5.28 -1.11 3.02
CA LYS A 78 -4.88 -0.53 1.74
C LYS A 78 -4.94 -1.52 0.59
N ASN A 79 -4.62 -2.79 0.86
CA ASN A 79 -4.76 -3.85 -0.13
C ASN A 79 -6.21 -4.36 -0.28
N GLY A 80 -7.17 -3.79 0.45
CA GLY A 80 -8.57 -4.18 0.37
C GLY A 80 -8.88 -5.54 1.00
N PHE A 81 -8.00 -6.09 1.85
CA PHE A 81 -8.20 -7.40 2.49
C PHE A 81 -9.11 -7.32 3.72
N ILE A 82 -9.15 -6.17 4.38
CA ILE A 82 -10.09 -5.86 5.46
C ILE A 82 -10.84 -4.57 5.18
N TYR A 83 -12.02 -4.42 5.76
CA TYR A 83 -12.82 -3.20 5.61
C TYR A 83 -12.15 -2.01 6.30
N PRO A 84 -11.89 -0.90 5.56
CA PRO A 84 -11.28 0.30 6.09
C PRO A 84 -12.26 1.09 6.95
N LYS A 85 -11.72 2.00 7.77
CA LYS A 85 -12.54 3.05 8.38
C LYS A 85 -12.85 4.09 7.29
N VAL A 86 -14.09 4.11 6.84
CA VAL A 86 -14.60 5.11 5.90
C VAL A 86 -15.33 6.19 6.68
N LYS A 87 -15.06 7.44 6.34
CA LYS A 87 -15.92 8.54 6.79
C LYS A 87 -17.20 8.48 5.97
N LYS A 88 -18.34 8.24 6.63
CA LYS A 88 -19.64 8.36 5.96
C LYS A 88 -19.78 9.81 5.47
N ARG A 89 -20.18 9.97 4.21
CA ARG A 89 -20.66 11.25 3.70
C ARG A 89 -22.17 11.30 3.93
N ASP A 90 -22.71 12.49 4.11
CA ASP A 90 -24.16 12.65 4.20
C ASP A 90 -24.82 12.10 2.92
N GLY A 91 -25.68 11.10 3.08
CA GLY A 91 -26.35 10.40 1.99
C GLY A 91 -25.84 8.98 1.70
N ASP A 92 -24.73 8.52 2.27
CA ASP A 92 -24.27 7.14 2.13
C ASP A 92 -25.18 6.19 2.93
N GLN A 93 -26.00 5.40 2.24
CA GLN A 93 -26.96 4.46 2.85
C GLN A 93 -26.40 3.06 3.09
N GLU A 94 -25.35 2.66 2.41
CA GLU A 94 -24.79 1.31 2.52
C GLU A 94 -23.67 1.21 3.55
N GLU A 95 -23.78 0.24 4.44
CA GLU A 95 -22.65 -0.19 5.26
C GLU A 95 -21.72 -1.05 4.41
N LEU A 96 -20.48 -0.58 4.19
CA LEU A 96 -19.48 -1.31 3.43
C LEU A 96 -19.08 -2.65 4.07
N GLY A 97 -19.41 -2.85 5.33
CA GLY A 97 -19.07 -4.02 6.14
C GLY A 97 -18.53 -3.64 7.51
N THR A 98 -18.36 -4.65 8.36
CA THR A 98 -17.83 -4.46 9.71
C THR A 98 -16.37 -4.02 9.65
N LEU A 99 -16.04 -2.93 10.33
CA LEU A 99 -14.71 -2.36 10.41
C LEU A 99 -13.67 -3.40 10.84
N ASP A 100 -12.56 -3.45 10.10
CA ASP A 100 -11.44 -4.39 10.30
C ASP A 100 -11.83 -5.90 10.14
N ASP A 101 -13.03 -6.20 9.64
CA ASP A 101 -13.41 -7.56 9.23
C ASP A 101 -12.90 -7.90 7.83
N ILE A 102 -12.90 -9.17 7.49
CA ILE A 102 -12.34 -9.70 6.24
C ILE A 102 -13.30 -9.41 5.08
N THR A 103 -12.79 -8.77 4.03
CA THR A 103 -13.54 -8.53 2.80
C THR A 103 -13.69 -9.80 1.95
N PRO A 104 -14.61 -9.84 0.97
CA PRO A 104 -14.64 -10.90 -0.04
C PRO A 104 -13.30 -11.05 -0.78
N PHE A 105 -12.61 -9.95 -1.07
CA PHE A 105 -11.29 -9.97 -1.68
C PHE A 105 -10.22 -10.53 -0.76
N GLY A 106 -10.25 -10.20 0.54
CA GLY A 106 -9.40 -10.83 1.55
C GLY A 106 -9.59 -12.33 1.63
N ARG A 107 -10.82 -12.82 1.52
CA ARG A 107 -11.11 -14.28 1.45
C ARG A 107 -10.54 -14.92 0.19
N THR A 108 -10.58 -14.22 -0.95
CA THR A 108 -9.93 -14.68 -2.19
C THR A 108 -8.42 -14.79 -2.00
N PHE A 109 -7.79 -13.78 -1.39
CA PHE A 109 -6.35 -13.78 -1.10
C PHE A 109 -5.92 -14.92 -0.17
N LEU A 110 -6.74 -15.28 0.82
CA LEU A 110 -6.48 -16.43 1.69
C LEU A 110 -6.46 -17.77 0.94
N LYS A 111 -7.28 -17.90 -0.09
CA LYS A 111 -7.39 -19.10 -0.93
C LYS A 111 -6.32 -19.16 -2.04
N ALA A 112 -5.58 -18.09 -2.25
CA ALA A 112 -4.50 -18.03 -3.22
C ALA A 112 -3.31 -18.89 -2.71
N ASP A 113 -3.18 -20.10 -3.20
CA ASP A 113 -2.18 -21.10 -2.80
C ASP A 113 -1.05 -21.27 -3.81
N THR A 114 -1.21 -20.71 -5.02
CA THR A 114 -0.18 -20.71 -6.06
C THR A 114 0.45 -19.33 -6.19
N TYR A 115 1.72 -19.30 -6.62
CA TYR A 115 2.43 -18.04 -6.84
C TYR A 115 1.70 -17.10 -7.83
N PRO A 116 1.20 -17.57 -9.00
CA PRO A 116 0.42 -16.70 -9.89
C PRO A 116 -0.87 -16.15 -9.26
N ALA A 117 -1.60 -16.96 -8.47
CA ALA A 117 -2.82 -16.50 -7.81
C ALA A 117 -2.53 -15.41 -6.77
N VAL A 118 -1.44 -15.56 -6.01
CA VAL A 118 -0.98 -14.54 -5.07
C VAL A 118 -0.57 -13.26 -5.79
N GLN A 119 0.18 -13.37 -6.89
CA GLN A 119 0.57 -12.22 -7.71
C GLN A 119 -0.66 -11.49 -8.27
N GLU A 120 -1.65 -12.21 -8.78
CA GLU A 120 -2.88 -11.60 -9.29
C GLU A 120 -3.60 -10.81 -8.21
N CYS A 121 -3.70 -11.34 -6.99
CA CYS A 121 -4.27 -10.61 -5.86
C CYS A 121 -3.50 -9.31 -5.57
N TYR A 122 -2.16 -9.33 -5.59
CA TYR A 122 -1.38 -8.11 -5.38
C TYR A 122 -1.56 -7.10 -6.53
N LEU A 123 -1.57 -7.55 -7.78
CA LEU A 123 -1.80 -6.65 -8.92
C LEU A 123 -3.17 -5.97 -8.82
N ARG A 124 -4.20 -6.71 -8.43
CA ARG A 124 -5.54 -6.16 -8.18
C ARG A 124 -5.52 -5.15 -7.03
N ALA A 125 -4.88 -5.50 -5.90
CA ALA A 125 -4.76 -4.59 -4.76
C ALA A 125 -4.04 -3.28 -5.13
N LEU A 126 -2.89 -3.37 -5.82
CA LEU A 126 -2.14 -2.22 -6.29
C LEU A 126 -2.93 -1.35 -7.29
N SER A 127 -3.75 -1.99 -8.15
CA SER A 127 -4.53 -1.26 -9.16
C SER A 127 -5.66 -0.41 -8.56
N ILE A 128 -6.15 -0.78 -7.36
CA ILE A 128 -7.20 -0.03 -6.64
C ILE A 128 -6.63 0.91 -5.58
N GLU A 129 -5.36 0.75 -5.20
CA GLU A 129 -4.73 1.63 -4.22
C GLU A 129 -4.72 3.07 -4.73
N GLN A 130 -5.10 3.99 -3.84
CA GLN A 130 -5.09 5.42 -4.11
C GLN A 130 -4.26 6.16 -3.06
N SER A 131 -3.53 7.14 -3.53
CA SER A 131 -2.79 8.10 -2.69
C SER A 131 -3.36 9.49 -2.90
N ALA A 132 -3.40 10.27 -1.82
CA ALA A 132 -3.82 11.67 -1.93
C ALA A 132 -2.79 12.46 -2.74
N MET A 133 -3.29 13.33 -3.60
CA MET A 133 -2.47 14.34 -4.25
C MET A 133 -1.92 15.32 -3.20
N PRO A 134 -0.84 16.06 -3.52
CA PRO A 134 -0.27 17.08 -2.61
C PRO A 134 -1.29 18.11 -2.12
N ASP A 135 -2.25 18.47 -2.95
CA ASP A 135 -3.36 19.37 -2.62
C ASP A 135 -4.38 18.78 -1.63
N LYS A 136 -4.31 17.46 -1.35
CA LYS A 136 -5.20 16.67 -0.49
C LYS A 136 -6.68 16.69 -0.90
N ASN A 137 -7.02 17.25 -2.05
CA ASN A 137 -8.39 17.36 -2.56
C ASN A 137 -8.73 16.26 -3.56
N SER A 138 -7.74 15.70 -4.21
CA SER A 138 -7.87 14.65 -5.21
C SER A 138 -7.00 13.44 -4.87
N TYR A 139 -7.25 12.34 -5.58
CA TYR A 139 -6.55 11.08 -5.41
C TYR A 139 -6.07 10.55 -6.75
N PHE A 140 -4.95 9.84 -6.75
CA PHE A 140 -4.44 9.13 -7.90
C PHE A 140 -3.97 7.72 -7.53
N SER A 141 -3.83 6.85 -8.52
CA SER A 141 -3.27 5.51 -8.33
C SER A 141 -1.77 5.51 -8.67
N PRO A 142 -0.87 5.36 -7.68
CA PRO A 142 0.57 5.32 -7.93
C PRO A 142 0.98 4.19 -8.88
N PHE A 143 0.30 3.04 -8.78
CA PHE A 143 0.57 1.90 -9.66
C PHE A 143 0.23 2.19 -11.12
N ARG A 144 -0.93 2.79 -11.39
CA ARG A 144 -1.32 3.18 -12.74
C ARG A 144 -0.41 4.26 -13.31
N TRP A 145 0.00 5.18 -12.48
CA TRP A 145 0.93 6.25 -12.85
C TRP A 145 2.30 5.69 -13.26
N ILE A 146 2.92 4.80 -12.47
CA ILE A 146 4.20 4.20 -12.84
C ILE A 146 4.10 3.34 -14.10
N LEU A 147 2.99 2.63 -14.31
CA LEU A 147 2.76 1.90 -15.55
C LEU A 147 2.67 2.83 -16.77
N ALA A 148 2.04 4.00 -16.63
CA ALA A 148 1.98 4.99 -17.71
C ALA A 148 3.39 5.49 -18.09
N ILE A 149 4.24 5.76 -17.09
CA ILE A 149 5.65 6.13 -17.32
C ILE A 149 6.40 5.00 -18.03
N MET A 150 6.27 3.75 -17.56
CA MET A 150 6.95 2.60 -18.16
C MET A 150 6.51 2.39 -19.61
N LEU A 151 5.22 2.50 -19.92
CA LEU A 151 4.70 2.38 -21.29
C LEU A 151 5.19 3.50 -22.20
N GLU A 152 5.24 4.73 -21.72
CA GLU A 152 5.74 5.86 -22.50
C GLU A 152 7.26 5.78 -22.73
N LEU A 153 8.02 5.28 -21.73
CA LEU A 153 9.44 4.98 -21.91
C LEU A 153 9.66 3.91 -22.97
N GLU A 154 8.92 2.79 -22.92
CA GLU A 154 9.01 1.74 -23.92
C GLU A 154 8.73 2.25 -25.33
N LYS A 155 7.71 3.06 -25.49
CA LYS A 155 7.35 3.67 -26.77
C LYS A 155 8.47 4.55 -27.34
N ARG A 156 9.19 5.29 -26.48
CA ARG A 156 10.22 6.24 -26.91
C ARG A 156 11.63 5.65 -27.03
N THR A 157 11.93 4.64 -26.21
CA THR A 157 13.29 4.10 -26.07
C THR A 157 13.42 2.61 -26.37
N GLY A 158 12.28 1.92 -26.57
CA GLY A 158 12.26 0.45 -26.74
C GLY A 158 12.43 -0.33 -25.45
N THR A 159 12.46 0.34 -24.29
CA THR A 159 12.55 -0.30 -22.97
C THR A 159 11.68 0.40 -21.95
N SER A 160 10.96 -0.38 -21.13
CA SER A 160 10.14 0.12 -20.03
C SER A 160 10.88 0.26 -18.70
N GLU A 161 12.20 0.10 -18.70
CA GLU A 161 13.02 0.10 -17.50
C GLU A 161 13.05 1.47 -16.81
N VAL A 162 12.71 1.49 -15.52
CA VAL A 162 12.86 2.64 -14.63
C VAL A 162 13.82 2.25 -13.52
N THR A 163 14.92 2.97 -13.39
CA THR A 163 15.90 2.70 -12.33
C THR A 163 15.37 3.17 -10.95
N ARG A 164 15.95 2.62 -9.89
CA ARG A 164 15.63 3.02 -8.52
C ARG A 164 15.85 4.53 -8.29
N ILE A 165 16.88 5.12 -8.93
CA ILE A 165 17.19 6.53 -8.76
C ILE A 165 16.14 7.38 -9.49
N GLU A 166 15.79 7.02 -10.70
CA GLU A 166 14.73 7.69 -11.48
C GLU A 166 13.41 7.63 -10.73
N PHE A 167 13.03 6.47 -10.21
CA PHE A 167 11.84 6.33 -9.39
C PHE A 167 11.90 7.20 -8.12
N ALA A 168 13.05 7.28 -7.44
CA ALA A 168 13.20 8.09 -6.24
C ALA A 168 13.12 9.60 -6.52
N LEU A 169 13.63 10.06 -7.66
CA LEU A 169 13.59 11.46 -8.04
C LEU A 169 12.21 11.90 -8.54
N TRP A 170 11.56 11.06 -9.35
CA TRP A 170 10.30 11.38 -10.00
C TRP A 170 9.09 10.68 -9.38
N GLY A 171 9.32 9.62 -8.62
CA GLY A 171 8.29 8.87 -7.91
C GLY A 171 7.55 9.65 -6.82
N HIS A 172 8.04 10.83 -6.46
CA HIS A 172 7.40 11.74 -5.49
C HIS A 172 7.13 13.11 -6.13
N THR A 173 6.65 13.11 -7.37
CA THR A 173 6.32 14.34 -8.06
C THR A 173 5.15 15.07 -7.42
N THR A 174 5.07 16.39 -7.64
CA THR A 174 3.96 17.20 -7.17
C THR A 174 2.70 17.04 -8.03
N ASN A 175 2.87 16.58 -9.28
CA ASN A 175 1.79 16.50 -10.26
C ASN A 175 1.86 15.20 -11.09
N PRO A 176 1.53 14.05 -10.53
CA PRO A 176 1.51 12.79 -11.26
C PRO A 176 0.47 12.82 -12.38
N SER A 177 0.89 12.56 -13.61
CA SER A 177 0.03 12.49 -14.80
C SER A 177 -0.02 11.07 -15.35
N TYR A 178 -1.22 10.59 -15.70
CA TYR A 178 -1.38 9.29 -16.36
C TYR A 178 -0.93 9.27 -17.84
N SER A 179 -0.54 10.42 -18.42
CA SER A 179 0.11 10.44 -19.73
C SER A 179 1.57 9.98 -19.64
N GLY A 180 2.22 10.18 -18.50
CA GLY A 180 3.63 9.88 -18.27
C GLY A 180 4.60 10.72 -19.10
N GLN A 181 4.14 11.65 -19.92
CA GLN A 181 4.99 12.36 -20.89
C GLN A 181 6.02 13.25 -20.22
N GLU A 182 5.58 14.11 -19.31
CA GLU A 182 6.47 15.03 -18.58
C GLU A 182 7.47 14.27 -17.70
N ASP A 183 7.03 13.22 -17.02
CA ASP A 183 7.89 12.38 -16.19
C ASP A 183 8.96 11.69 -17.04
N VAL A 184 8.59 11.22 -18.23
CA VAL A 184 9.54 10.58 -19.16
C VAL A 184 10.50 11.61 -19.75
N ASP A 185 10.08 12.81 -20.09
CA ASP A 185 10.98 13.90 -20.54
C ASP A 185 12.07 14.14 -19.49
N ASN A 186 11.69 14.23 -18.24
CA ASN A 186 12.59 14.42 -17.11
C ASN A 186 13.55 13.22 -16.91
N ILE A 187 13.07 11.99 -17.05
CA ILE A 187 13.89 10.77 -16.96
C ILE A 187 14.91 10.76 -18.09
N LEU A 188 14.51 11.06 -19.32
CA LEU A 188 15.39 11.07 -20.48
C LEU A 188 16.46 12.18 -20.38
N ASP A 189 16.08 13.36 -19.90
CA ASP A 189 17.03 14.44 -19.63
C ASP A 189 18.06 14.03 -18.56
N LEU A 190 17.62 13.36 -17.48
CA LEU A 190 18.52 12.82 -16.46
C LEU A 190 19.50 11.78 -17.05
N ARG A 191 19.03 10.92 -17.96
CA ARG A 191 19.87 9.91 -18.61
C ARG A 191 20.93 10.52 -19.53
N THR A 192 20.61 11.62 -20.19
CA THR A 192 21.55 12.32 -21.08
C THR A 192 22.63 13.10 -20.33
N ARG A 193 22.38 13.47 -19.07
CA ARG A 193 23.34 14.20 -18.22
C ARG A 193 24.32 13.29 -17.47
N ARG A 194 24.16 11.98 -17.58
CA ARG A 194 25.05 10.97 -16.97
C ARG A 194 26.06 10.43 -17.94
#